data_baaf0367fbfef3099b9f6e37c844251a
#
_entry.id   baaf0367fbfef3099b9f6e37c844251a
#
_cell.length_a   1.000
_cell.length_b   1.000
_cell.length_c   1.000
_cell.angle_alpha   90.00
_cell.angle_beta   90.00
_cell.angle_gamma   90.00
#
_symmetry.space_group_name_H-M   'P 1'
#
loop_
_entity.id
_entity.type
_entity.pdbx_description
1 polymer ?
#
loop_
_entity_poly.entity_id
_entity_poly.type
_entity_poly.pdbx_seq_one_letter_code
_entity_poly.pdbx_strand_id
1 'polypeptide(L)'
;MQRKIKKITLMKILQSSVFRAISSIAIGILLIKYPDNTVTWITVAIGILFLLSGLISLIVYVNARKNVSEYKIIDAEGRVVAGEKPTFPIVGVGSLILGFLLALTPNIFITALMYIIGGILILGAINQYMNLINARRYGKIGFGYWVFPSVILLIGLYVIIKPMVPASMAMLILGWCSLLYGVTELINSIKFHTDKKKFREAQEIQVAEEVVENTEELTAEEVKDEAPDDKNLPYAPTSSDKL
;
A
#
# COMPACT_ATOMS: atom_id res chain seq x y z
N MET A 1 -26.90 3.37 -16.00
CA MET A 1 -26.93 3.74 -14.58
C MET A 1 -26.45 2.62 -13.65
N GLN A 2 -26.88 1.39 -13.81
CA GLN A 2 -26.51 0.21 -13.02
C GLN A 2 -24.98 -0.09 -12.96
N ARG A 3 -24.23 0.08 -14.07
CA ARG A 3 -22.77 -0.15 -14.10
C ARG A 3 -21.98 0.85 -13.23
N LYS A 4 -22.45 2.09 -13.13
CA LYS A 4 -21.80 3.14 -12.32
C LYS A 4 -22.00 2.88 -10.82
N ILE A 5 -23.20 2.44 -10.43
CA ILE A 5 -23.52 2.08 -9.03
C ILE A 5 -22.70 0.85 -8.59
N LYS A 6 -22.60 -0.18 -9.45
CA LYS A 6 -21.80 -1.38 -9.16
C LYS A 6 -20.30 -1.06 -9.00
N LYS A 7 -19.77 -0.11 -9.80
CA LYS A 7 -18.38 0.34 -9.71
C LYS A 7 -18.09 1.14 -8.43
N ILE A 8 -19.02 1.99 -8.00
CA ILE A 8 -18.91 2.76 -6.75
C ILE A 8 -19.01 1.84 -5.52
N THR A 9 -19.90 0.86 -5.55
CA THR A 9 -20.05 -0.13 -4.49
C THR A 9 -18.82 -1.02 -4.37
N LEU A 10 -18.25 -1.48 -5.50
CA LEU A 10 -16.99 -2.24 -5.52
C LEU A 10 -15.81 -1.42 -5.00
N MET A 11 -15.70 -0.12 -5.35
CA MET A 11 -14.66 0.75 -4.81
C MET A 11 -14.79 0.95 -3.29
N LYS A 12 -16.01 1.11 -2.76
CA LYS A 12 -16.24 1.21 -1.32
C LYS A 12 -15.90 -0.08 -0.57
N ILE A 13 -16.16 -1.24 -1.17
CA ILE A 13 -15.80 -2.55 -0.60
C ILE A 13 -14.29 -2.73 -0.61
N LEU A 14 -13.60 -2.38 -1.72
CA LEU A 14 -12.14 -2.44 -1.84
C LEU A 14 -11.41 -1.47 -0.88
N GLN A 15 -12.04 -0.35 -0.52
CA GLN A 15 -11.54 0.59 0.49
C GLN A 15 -11.88 0.18 1.93
N SER A 16 -12.69 -0.85 2.13
CA SER A 16 -13.02 -1.34 3.46
C SER A 16 -11.81 -1.99 4.13
N SER A 17 -11.49 -1.57 5.35
CA SER A 17 -10.45 -2.18 6.19
C SER A 17 -10.66 -3.69 6.35
N VAL A 18 -11.91 -4.14 6.37
CA VAL A 18 -12.28 -5.55 6.44
C VAL A 18 -11.80 -6.33 5.22
N PHE A 19 -11.94 -5.77 4.01
CA PHE A 19 -11.47 -6.42 2.79
C PHE A 19 -9.95 -6.59 2.79
N ARG A 20 -9.20 -5.56 3.23
CA ARG A 20 -7.74 -5.64 3.37
C ARG A 20 -7.33 -6.70 4.39
N ALA A 21 -8.02 -6.76 5.53
CA ALA A 21 -7.77 -7.75 6.57
C ALA A 21 -7.99 -9.17 6.06
N ILE A 22 -9.12 -9.44 5.41
CA ILE A 22 -9.45 -10.76 4.86
C ILE A 22 -8.46 -11.15 3.78
N SER A 23 -8.12 -10.23 2.87
CA SER A 23 -7.14 -10.48 1.80
C SER A 23 -5.76 -10.79 2.37
N SER A 24 -5.31 -10.06 3.40
CA SER A 24 -4.03 -10.29 4.04
C SER A 24 -3.97 -11.65 4.77
N ILE A 25 -5.05 -12.04 5.44
CA ILE A 25 -5.16 -13.36 6.08
C ILE A 25 -5.12 -14.48 5.03
N ALA A 26 -5.88 -14.34 3.93
CA ALA A 26 -5.92 -15.33 2.86
C ALA A 26 -4.53 -15.50 2.20
N ILE A 27 -3.85 -14.38 1.92
CA ILE A 27 -2.48 -14.39 1.38
C ILE A 27 -1.52 -15.03 2.40
N GLY A 28 -1.61 -14.66 3.67
CA GLY A 28 -0.76 -15.22 4.73
C GLY A 28 -0.89 -16.74 4.84
N ILE A 29 -2.10 -17.27 4.81
CA ILE A 29 -2.37 -18.72 4.83
C ILE A 29 -1.79 -19.40 3.57
N LEU A 30 -1.94 -18.79 2.40
CA LEU A 30 -1.41 -19.32 1.15
C LEU A 30 0.12 -19.42 1.17
N LEU A 31 0.80 -18.36 1.65
CA LEU A 31 2.25 -18.33 1.77
C LEU A 31 2.79 -19.37 2.76
N ILE A 32 2.08 -19.58 3.87
CA ILE A 32 2.47 -20.58 4.87
C ILE A 32 2.27 -22.01 4.35
N LYS A 33 1.16 -22.24 3.64
CA LYS A 33 0.82 -23.60 3.19
C LYS A 33 1.63 -24.05 1.97
N TYR A 34 1.99 -23.13 1.08
CA TYR A 34 2.66 -23.43 -0.19
C TYR A 34 3.84 -22.47 -0.46
N PRO A 35 4.87 -22.43 0.41
CA PRO A 35 5.95 -21.46 0.28
C PRO A 35 6.75 -21.63 -1.01
N ASP A 36 7.12 -22.87 -1.38
CA ASP A 36 7.90 -23.18 -2.59
C ASP A 36 7.15 -22.82 -3.86
N ASN A 37 5.89 -23.23 -3.94
CA ASN A 37 5.04 -22.92 -5.08
C ASN A 37 4.81 -21.43 -5.23
N THR A 38 4.66 -20.69 -4.11
CA THR A 38 4.43 -19.25 -4.13
C THR A 38 5.64 -18.51 -4.69
N VAL A 39 6.87 -18.88 -4.30
CA VAL A 39 8.10 -18.32 -4.89
C VAL A 39 8.09 -18.50 -6.41
N THR A 40 7.82 -19.71 -6.86
CA THR A 40 7.76 -20.05 -8.29
C THR A 40 6.68 -19.26 -9.02
N TRP A 41 5.45 -19.20 -8.49
CA TRP A 41 4.35 -18.48 -9.10
C TRP A 41 4.61 -16.97 -9.21
N ILE A 42 5.19 -16.36 -8.17
CA ILE A 42 5.56 -14.94 -8.21
C ILE A 42 6.62 -14.71 -9.28
N THR A 43 7.63 -15.57 -9.37
CA THR A 43 8.69 -15.46 -10.39
C THR A 43 8.13 -15.58 -11.80
N VAL A 44 7.20 -16.53 -12.04
CA VAL A 44 6.51 -16.67 -13.32
C VAL A 44 5.67 -15.44 -13.65
N ALA A 45 4.91 -14.91 -12.68
CA ALA A 45 4.11 -13.70 -12.87
C ALA A 45 4.98 -12.50 -13.27
N ILE A 46 6.12 -12.30 -12.60
CA ILE A 46 7.10 -11.28 -12.97
C ILE A 46 7.63 -11.54 -14.37
N GLY A 47 7.94 -12.79 -14.72
CA GLY A 47 8.40 -13.19 -16.07
C GLY A 47 7.40 -12.81 -17.15
N ILE A 48 6.11 -13.06 -16.92
CA ILE A 48 5.03 -12.69 -17.86
C ILE A 48 4.96 -11.16 -18.03
N LEU A 49 5.12 -10.39 -16.97
CA LEU A 49 5.15 -8.91 -17.05
C LEU A 49 6.34 -8.41 -17.88
N PHE A 50 7.53 -9.03 -17.72
CA PHE A 50 8.69 -8.71 -18.54
C PHE A 50 8.49 -9.10 -20.00
N LEU A 51 7.87 -10.24 -20.28
CA LEU A 51 7.51 -10.64 -21.64
C LEU A 51 6.57 -9.63 -22.30
N LEU A 52 5.51 -9.22 -21.60
CA LEU A 52 4.56 -8.23 -22.10
C LEU A 52 5.25 -6.88 -22.37
N SER A 53 6.07 -6.42 -21.44
CA SER A 53 6.84 -5.18 -21.58
C SER A 53 7.77 -5.22 -22.78
N GLY A 54 8.53 -6.31 -22.93
CA GLY A 54 9.44 -6.51 -24.04
C GLY A 54 8.71 -6.59 -25.39
N LEU A 55 7.56 -7.27 -25.45
CA LEU A 55 6.74 -7.39 -26.64
C LEU A 55 6.17 -6.01 -27.06
N ILE A 56 5.65 -5.24 -26.11
CA ILE A 56 5.16 -3.87 -26.36
C ILE A 56 6.31 -2.99 -26.92
N SER A 57 7.49 -3.04 -26.32
CA SER A 57 8.66 -2.31 -26.77
C SER A 57 9.04 -2.65 -28.21
N LEU A 58 9.00 -3.93 -28.57
CA LEU A 58 9.30 -4.40 -29.92
C LEU A 58 8.25 -3.95 -30.93
N ILE A 59 6.96 -4.03 -30.57
CA ILE A 59 5.86 -3.58 -31.42
C ILE A 59 5.98 -2.08 -31.70
N VAL A 60 6.25 -1.27 -30.65
CA VAL A 60 6.43 0.18 -30.78
C VAL A 60 7.62 0.49 -31.70
N TYR A 61 8.73 -0.22 -31.56
CA TYR A 61 9.90 -0.06 -32.44
C TYR A 61 9.59 -0.40 -33.90
N VAL A 62 8.92 -1.52 -34.17
CA VAL A 62 8.55 -1.93 -35.53
C VAL A 62 7.60 -0.92 -36.17
N ASN A 63 6.63 -0.43 -35.38
CA ASN A 63 5.66 0.54 -35.86
C ASN A 63 6.33 1.91 -36.13
N ALA A 64 7.20 2.38 -35.21
CA ALA A 64 7.98 3.59 -35.39
C ALA A 64 8.87 3.49 -36.64
N ARG A 65 9.52 2.35 -36.87
CA ARG A 65 10.36 2.13 -38.06
C ARG A 65 9.59 2.19 -39.37
N LYS A 66 8.34 1.72 -39.40
CA LYS A 66 7.47 1.79 -40.60
C LYS A 66 7.07 3.22 -40.91
N ASN A 67 6.82 4.03 -39.91
CA ASN A 67 6.33 5.41 -40.05
C ASN A 67 7.43 6.43 -40.38
N VAL A 68 8.69 6.11 -40.09
CA VAL A 68 9.86 7.00 -40.39
C VAL A 68 10.06 7.21 -41.90
N SER A 69 9.59 6.30 -42.77
CA SER A 69 9.70 6.45 -44.21
C SER A 69 8.80 7.54 -44.80
N GLU A 70 7.83 8.04 -44.05
CA GLU A 70 6.78 8.93 -44.59
C GLU A 70 6.98 10.42 -44.32
N TYR A 71 7.82 10.80 -43.33
CA TYR A 71 8.02 12.20 -42.95
C TYR A 71 9.49 12.54 -42.71
N LYS A 72 10.24 12.88 -43.80
CA LYS A 72 11.51 13.59 -43.65
C LYS A 72 11.19 15.08 -43.59
N ILE A 73 11.21 15.68 -42.42
CA ILE A 73 11.16 17.14 -42.28
C ILE A 73 12.60 17.64 -42.46
N ILE A 74 12.80 18.37 -43.54
CA ILE A 74 14.09 19.00 -43.88
C ILE A 74 13.96 20.46 -43.51
N ASP A 75 14.84 20.98 -42.65
CA ASP A 75 14.91 22.41 -42.32
C ASP A 75 15.38 23.24 -43.52
N ALA A 76 15.18 24.56 -43.48
CA ALA A 76 15.56 25.49 -44.54
C ALA A 76 17.07 25.43 -44.89
N GLU A 77 17.89 24.92 -43.98
CA GLU A 77 19.34 24.68 -44.15
C GLU A 77 19.70 23.28 -44.69
N GLY A 78 18.71 22.49 -45.11
CA GLY A 78 18.92 21.15 -45.65
C GLY A 78 19.25 20.05 -44.61
N ARG A 79 19.09 20.35 -43.31
CA ARG A 79 19.29 19.37 -42.21
C ARG A 79 18.01 18.61 -41.97
N VAL A 80 18.11 17.32 -41.80
CA VAL A 80 16.99 16.45 -41.41
C VAL A 80 16.72 16.67 -39.92
N VAL A 81 15.66 17.43 -39.59
CA VAL A 81 15.29 17.82 -38.23
C VAL A 81 14.35 16.79 -37.58
N ALA A 82 13.62 16.04 -38.40
CA ALA A 82 12.76 14.95 -37.93
C ALA A 82 12.79 13.77 -38.90
N GLY A 83 12.72 12.58 -38.36
CA GLY A 83 12.84 11.32 -39.13
C GLY A 83 14.08 10.54 -38.74
N GLU A 84 14.66 10.79 -37.56
CA GLU A 84 15.73 9.93 -37.01
C GLU A 84 15.23 8.50 -36.92
N LYS A 85 16.02 7.56 -37.42
CA LYS A 85 15.69 6.13 -37.33
C LYS A 85 15.53 5.76 -35.86
N PRO A 86 14.44 5.12 -35.46
CA PRO A 86 14.26 4.73 -34.07
C PRO A 86 15.43 3.84 -33.63
N THR A 87 16.02 4.17 -32.51
CA THR A 87 17.14 3.41 -31.90
C THR A 87 16.64 2.00 -31.56
N PHE A 88 17.48 1.01 -31.85
CA PHE A 88 17.17 -0.40 -31.58
C PHE A 88 16.82 -0.61 -30.08
N PRO A 89 15.68 -1.26 -29.74
CA PRO A 89 15.21 -1.38 -28.37
C PRO A 89 15.93 -2.49 -27.60
N ILE A 90 17.20 -2.25 -27.28
CA ILE A 90 18.04 -3.22 -26.54
C ILE A 90 17.37 -3.65 -25.22
N VAL A 91 16.78 -2.69 -24.50
CA VAL A 91 16.06 -2.95 -23.25
C VAL A 91 14.82 -3.84 -23.49
N GLY A 92 14.07 -3.60 -24.57
CA GLY A 92 12.91 -4.42 -24.93
C GLY A 92 13.29 -5.87 -25.25
N VAL A 93 14.37 -6.07 -26.00
CA VAL A 93 14.88 -7.42 -26.29
C VAL A 93 15.41 -8.08 -25.02
N GLY A 94 16.15 -7.36 -24.18
CA GLY A 94 16.60 -7.86 -22.88
C GLY A 94 15.43 -8.27 -21.98
N SER A 95 14.36 -7.48 -21.94
CA SER A 95 13.14 -7.79 -21.18
C SER A 95 12.44 -9.04 -21.72
N LEU A 96 12.41 -9.25 -23.04
CA LEU A 96 11.87 -10.48 -23.64
C LEU A 96 12.67 -11.72 -23.22
N ILE A 97 13.99 -11.66 -23.32
CA ILE A 97 14.85 -12.78 -22.96
C ILE A 97 14.70 -13.10 -21.47
N LEU A 98 14.77 -12.07 -20.62
CA LEU A 98 14.62 -12.24 -19.18
C LEU A 98 13.22 -12.78 -18.83
N GLY A 99 12.15 -12.23 -19.40
CA GLY A 99 10.80 -12.70 -19.20
C GLY A 99 10.61 -14.15 -19.61
N PHE A 100 11.20 -14.57 -20.73
CA PHE A 100 11.17 -15.95 -21.19
C PHE A 100 11.87 -16.89 -20.22
N LEU A 101 13.04 -16.52 -19.72
CA LEU A 101 13.78 -17.31 -18.73
C LEU A 101 12.99 -17.43 -17.41
N LEU A 102 12.40 -16.33 -16.90
CA LEU A 102 11.63 -16.36 -15.67
C LEU A 102 10.33 -17.18 -15.81
N ALA A 103 9.67 -17.11 -16.97
CA ALA A 103 8.43 -17.83 -17.19
C ALA A 103 8.62 -19.34 -17.40
N LEU A 104 9.67 -19.74 -18.12
CA LEU A 104 9.90 -21.16 -18.44
C LEU A 104 10.77 -21.90 -17.42
N THR A 105 11.74 -21.20 -16.83
CA THR A 105 12.70 -21.80 -15.89
C THR A 105 12.85 -21.01 -14.60
N PRO A 106 11.76 -20.76 -13.85
CA PRO A 106 11.78 -19.92 -12.67
C PRO A 106 12.76 -20.42 -11.61
N ASN A 107 12.86 -21.75 -11.43
CA ASN A 107 13.75 -22.35 -10.43
C ASN A 107 15.23 -22.07 -10.69
N ILE A 108 15.66 -22.05 -11.97
CA ILE A 108 17.04 -21.72 -12.35
C ILE A 108 17.34 -20.27 -11.97
N PHE A 109 16.40 -19.36 -12.24
CA PHE A 109 16.56 -17.95 -11.90
C PHE A 109 16.60 -17.72 -10.38
N ILE A 110 15.67 -18.34 -9.63
CA ILE A 110 15.65 -18.28 -8.16
C ILE A 110 16.97 -18.80 -7.59
N THR A 111 17.45 -19.93 -8.09
CA THR A 111 18.73 -20.53 -7.68
C THR A 111 19.90 -19.60 -7.96
N ALA A 112 19.96 -18.99 -9.15
CA ALA A 112 21.00 -18.03 -9.50
C ALA A 112 21.00 -16.79 -8.58
N LEU A 113 19.79 -16.23 -8.27
CA LEU A 113 19.66 -15.14 -7.30
C LEU A 113 20.17 -15.54 -5.91
N MET A 114 19.83 -16.75 -5.44
CA MET A 114 20.28 -17.23 -4.13
C MET A 114 21.80 -17.41 -4.09
N TYR A 115 22.44 -17.84 -5.16
CA TYR A 115 23.90 -17.90 -5.24
C TYR A 115 24.53 -16.50 -5.14
N ILE A 116 23.95 -15.49 -5.80
CA ILE A 116 24.40 -14.10 -5.69
C ILE A 116 24.24 -13.60 -4.25
N ILE A 117 23.09 -13.84 -3.61
CA ILE A 117 22.81 -13.45 -2.22
C ILE A 117 23.80 -14.17 -1.27
N GLY A 118 23.98 -15.47 -1.43
CA GLY A 118 24.94 -16.24 -0.65
C GLY A 118 26.37 -15.70 -0.77
N GLY A 119 26.80 -15.36 -2.00
CA GLY A 119 28.09 -14.73 -2.26
C GLY A 119 28.23 -13.37 -1.55
N ILE A 120 27.21 -12.52 -1.62
CA ILE A 120 27.18 -11.22 -0.92
C ILE A 120 27.27 -11.40 0.59
N LEU A 121 26.56 -12.38 1.17
CA LEU A 121 26.63 -12.68 2.60
C LEU A 121 28.01 -13.13 3.02
N ILE A 122 28.67 -14.00 2.25
CA ILE A 122 30.04 -14.46 2.52
C ILE A 122 31.02 -13.28 2.44
N LEU A 123 30.95 -12.43 1.38
CA LEU A 123 31.78 -11.25 1.28
C LEU A 123 31.56 -10.27 2.44
N GLY A 124 30.28 -10.09 2.83
CA GLY A 124 29.89 -9.28 3.99
C GLY A 124 30.49 -9.81 5.29
N ALA A 125 30.46 -11.11 5.52
CA ALA A 125 31.06 -11.76 6.68
C ALA A 125 32.59 -11.57 6.70
N ILE A 126 33.26 -11.75 5.56
CA ILE A 126 34.71 -11.52 5.43
C ILE A 126 35.05 -10.06 5.74
N ASN A 127 34.30 -9.11 5.20
CA ASN A 127 34.49 -7.68 5.50
C ASN A 127 34.31 -7.36 6.99
N GLN A 128 33.32 -7.97 7.66
CA GLN A 128 33.13 -7.83 9.10
C GLN A 128 34.29 -8.40 9.89
N TYR A 129 34.85 -9.56 9.48
CA TYR A 129 36.08 -10.10 10.09
C TYR A 129 37.25 -9.15 9.93
N MET A 130 37.45 -8.57 8.75
CA MET A 130 38.50 -7.56 8.52
C MET A 130 38.37 -6.35 9.44
N ASN A 131 37.14 -5.82 9.56
CA ASN A 131 36.83 -4.72 10.45
C ASN A 131 37.11 -5.07 11.92
N LEU A 132 36.76 -6.28 12.34
CA LEU A 132 36.97 -6.74 13.70
C LEU A 132 38.47 -6.93 14.03
N ILE A 133 39.25 -7.43 13.08
CA ILE A 133 40.72 -7.53 13.19
C ILE A 133 41.33 -6.14 13.33
N ASN A 134 40.91 -5.17 12.52
CA ASN A 134 41.39 -3.81 12.60
C ASN A 134 41.00 -3.13 13.93
N ALA A 135 39.79 -3.36 14.42
CA ALA A 135 39.31 -2.84 15.68
C ALA A 135 40.06 -3.39 16.90
N ARG A 136 40.61 -4.61 16.82
CA ARG A 136 41.50 -5.20 17.86
C ARG A 136 42.74 -4.32 18.15
N ARG A 137 43.17 -3.54 17.19
CA ARG A 137 44.34 -2.65 17.36
C ARG A 137 44.05 -1.50 18.36
N TYR A 138 42.76 -1.18 18.57
CA TYR A 138 42.33 -0.05 19.41
C TYR A 138 41.80 -0.48 20.78
N GLY A 139 41.57 -1.78 21.02
CA GLY A 139 41.09 -2.26 22.31
C GLY A 139 40.75 -3.75 22.35
N LYS A 140 40.45 -4.25 23.56
CA LYS A 140 40.03 -5.64 23.77
C LYS A 140 38.57 -5.82 23.28
N ILE A 141 38.36 -6.56 22.20
CA ILE A 141 37.04 -6.87 21.68
C ILE A 141 36.54 -8.15 22.34
N GLY A 142 35.35 -8.10 22.91
CA GLY A 142 34.72 -9.27 23.54
C GLY A 142 34.44 -10.39 22.53
N PHE A 143 34.49 -11.65 22.98
CA PHE A 143 34.25 -12.83 22.16
C PHE A 143 32.91 -12.81 21.42
N GLY A 144 31.87 -12.19 22.01
CA GLY A 144 30.53 -12.07 21.41
C GLY A 144 30.51 -11.40 20.03
N TYR A 145 31.42 -10.46 19.78
CA TYR A 145 31.48 -9.77 18.47
C TYR A 145 31.94 -10.68 17.32
N TRP A 146 32.65 -11.76 17.61
CA TRP A 146 33.11 -12.74 16.63
C TRP A 146 32.00 -13.71 16.19
N VAL A 147 30.97 -13.87 17.03
CA VAL A 147 29.83 -14.74 16.74
C VAL A 147 29.02 -14.22 15.54
N PHE A 148 28.80 -12.91 15.45
CA PHE A 148 27.97 -12.31 14.40
C PHE A 148 28.50 -12.61 12.97
N PRO A 149 29.76 -12.30 12.62
CA PRO A 149 30.27 -12.63 11.29
C PRO A 149 30.33 -14.14 11.05
N SER A 150 30.54 -14.96 12.08
CA SER A 150 30.51 -16.42 11.96
C SER A 150 29.14 -16.94 11.59
N VAL A 151 28.09 -16.42 12.22
CA VAL A 151 26.69 -16.79 11.89
C VAL A 151 26.34 -16.37 10.47
N ILE A 152 26.73 -15.14 10.05
CA ILE A 152 26.47 -14.67 8.69
C ILE A 152 27.21 -15.54 7.66
N LEU A 153 28.44 -15.93 7.95
CA LEU A 153 29.23 -16.81 7.08
C LEU A 153 28.53 -18.17 6.92
N LEU A 154 28.08 -18.76 8.03
CA LEU A 154 27.37 -20.05 8.01
C LEU A 154 26.07 -19.98 7.24
N ILE A 155 25.29 -18.88 7.42
CA ILE A 155 24.06 -18.64 6.65
C ILE A 155 24.38 -18.50 5.16
N GLY A 156 25.40 -17.71 4.79
CA GLY A 156 25.82 -17.55 3.39
C GLY A 156 26.22 -18.87 2.74
N LEU A 157 26.96 -19.70 3.46
CA LEU A 157 27.35 -21.04 2.99
C LEU A 157 26.13 -21.96 2.85
N TYR A 158 25.21 -21.93 3.79
CA TYR A 158 23.96 -22.71 3.74
C TYR A 158 23.10 -22.31 2.53
N VAL A 159 22.99 -21.01 2.23
CA VAL A 159 22.27 -20.49 1.06
C VAL A 159 22.83 -21.02 -0.24
N ILE A 160 24.17 -21.15 -0.36
CA ILE A 160 24.82 -21.73 -1.54
C ILE A 160 24.57 -23.24 -1.65
N ILE A 161 24.57 -23.98 -0.53
CA ILE A 161 24.39 -25.44 -0.55
C ILE A 161 22.93 -25.80 -0.87
N LYS A 162 21.96 -25.06 -0.35
CA LYS A 162 20.52 -25.33 -0.51
C LYS A 162 19.74 -24.05 -0.85
N PRO A 163 19.87 -23.52 -2.07
CA PRO A 163 19.36 -22.19 -2.44
C PRO A 163 17.82 -22.05 -2.36
N MET A 164 17.09 -23.12 -2.60
CA MET A 164 15.61 -23.08 -2.56
C MET A 164 15.06 -22.94 -1.14
N VAL A 165 15.74 -23.48 -0.14
CA VAL A 165 15.26 -23.45 1.26
C VAL A 165 15.15 -22.03 1.83
N PRO A 166 16.17 -21.16 1.70
CA PRO A 166 16.05 -19.78 2.15
C PRO A 166 14.98 -18.97 1.41
N ALA A 167 14.79 -19.24 0.10
CA ALA A 167 13.74 -18.59 -0.70
C ALA A 167 12.34 -18.94 -0.14
N SER A 168 12.09 -20.21 0.15
CA SER A 168 10.84 -20.69 0.75
C SER A 168 10.65 -20.19 2.18
N MET A 169 11.72 -20.15 2.98
CA MET A 169 11.67 -19.61 4.35
C MET A 169 11.32 -18.13 4.36
N ALA A 170 11.79 -17.33 3.40
CA ALA A 170 11.39 -15.95 3.28
C ALA A 170 9.88 -15.80 3.04
N MET A 171 9.28 -16.65 2.20
CA MET A 171 7.82 -16.68 1.98
C MET A 171 7.06 -17.11 3.23
N LEU A 172 7.59 -18.05 3.99
CA LEU A 172 7.02 -18.49 5.27
C LEU A 172 6.97 -17.32 6.28
N ILE A 173 8.06 -16.59 6.44
CA ILE A 173 8.15 -15.43 7.33
C ILE A 173 7.16 -14.35 6.87
N LEU A 174 7.12 -14.02 5.57
CA LEU A 174 6.15 -13.08 5.01
C LEU A 174 4.71 -13.54 5.25
N GLY A 175 4.45 -14.84 5.14
CA GLY A 175 3.14 -15.44 5.42
C GLY A 175 2.70 -15.20 6.87
N TRP A 176 3.57 -15.45 7.84
CA TRP A 176 3.28 -15.19 9.25
C TRP A 176 3.07 -13.69 9.52
N CYS A 177 3.91 -12.82 8.97
CA CYS A 177 3.74 -11.37 9.08
C CYS A 177 2.42 -10.89 8.46
N SER A 178 2.07 -11.41 7.29
CA SER A 178 0.81 -11.08 6.60
C SER A 178 -0.42 -11.55 7.39
N LEU A 179 -0.35 -12.73 8.01
CA LEU A 179 -1.41 -13.25 8.86
C LEU A 179 -1.60 -12.39 10.11
N LEU A 180 -0.51 -12.06 10.82
CA LEU A 180 -0.55 -11.18 11.99
C LEU A 180 -1.10 -9.80 11.64
N TYR A 181 -0.64 -9.22 10.52
CA TYR A 181 -1.16 -7.95 10.02
C TYR A 181 -2.66 -8.02 9.73
N GLY A 182 -3.11 -9.07 9.04
CA GLY A 182 -4.52 -9.26 8.72
C GLY A 182 -5.41 -9.41 9.95
N VAL A 183 -4.96 -10.15 10.97
CA VAL A 183 -5.67 -10.28 12.25
C VAL A 183 -5.74 -8.94 12.98
N THR A 184 -4.64 -8.21 13.06
CA THR A 184 -4.59 -6.88 13.69
C THR A 184 -5.52 -5.89 12.97
N GLU A 185 -5.50 -5.86 11.64
CA GLU A 185 -6.36 -4.99 10.83
C GLU A 185 -7.84 -5.35 11.00
N LEU A 186 -8.17 -6.64 11.15
CA LEU A 186 -9.53 -7.09 11.42
C LEU A 186 -10.02 -6.58 12.79
N ILE A 187 -9.21 -6.73 13.84
CA ILE A 187 -9.53 -6.24 15.19
C ILE A 187 -9.73 -4.72 15.16
N ASN A 188 -8.81 -3.99 14.54
CA ASN A 188 -8.91 -2.54 14.40
C ASN A 188 -10.14 -2.10 13.62
N SER A 189 -10.50 -2.82 12.56
CA SER A 189 -11.68 -2.52 11.75
C SER A 189 -12.97 -2.68 12.55
N ILE A 190 -13.08 -3.74 13.36
CA ILE A 190 -14.23 -3.97 14.23
C ILE A 190 -14.35 -2.86 15.30
N LYS A 191 -13.22 -2.54 15.95
CA LYS A 191 -13.18 -1.49 16.98
C LYS A 191 -13.55 -0.13 16.39
N PHE A 192 -12.97 0.24 15.26
CA PHE A 192 -13.24 1.52 14.59
C PHE A 192 -14.71 1.65 14.16
N HIS A 193 -15.36 0.55 13.74
CA HIS A 193 -16.77 0.55 13.38
C HIS A 193 -17.67 0.79 14.60
N THR A 194 -17.31 0.18 15.72
CA THR A 194 -18.03 0.32 17.00
C THR A 194 -17.87 1.73 17.56
N ASP A 195 -16.65 2.28 17.55
CA ASP A 195 -16.38 3.64 18.06
C ASP A 195 -17.03 4.71 17.18
N LYS A 196 -17.05 4.52 15.85
CA LYS A 196 -17.75 5.44 14.93
C LYS A 196 -19.26 5.42 15.14
N LYS A 197 -19.85 4.28 15.49
CA LYS A 197 -21.27 4.18 15.80
C LYS A 197 -21.60 4.94 17.08
N LYS A 198 -20.81 4.74 18.14
CA LYS A 198 -20.96 5.45 19.41
C LYS A 198 -20.79 6.96 19.26
N PHE A 199 -19.81 7.41 18.46
CA PHE A 199 -19.59 8.82 18.20
C PHE A 199 -20.78 9.45 17.46
N ARG A 200 -21.37 8.74 16.50
CA ARG A 200 -22.56 9.22 15.78
C ARG A 200 -23.79 9.31 16.70
N GLU A 201 -24.01 8.29 17.54
CA GLU A 201 -25.08 8.28 18.53
C GLU A 201 -24.92 9.45 19.54
N ALA A 202 -23.70 9.72 20.01
CA ALA A 202 -23.42 10.84 20.88
C ALA A 202 -23.65 12.21 20.21
N GLN A 203 -23.30 12.31 18.92
CA GLN A 203 -23.52 13.53 18.14
C GLN A 203 -25.01 13.78 17.85
N GLU A 204 -25.79 12.72 17.60
CA GLU A 204 -27.24 12.81 17.43
C GLU A 204 -27.93 13.25 18.73
N ILE A 205 -27.46 12.79 19.90
CA ILE A 205 -27.96 13.23 21.21
C ILE A 205 -27.65 14.71 21.45
N GLN A 206 -26.42 15.16 21.19
CA GLN A 206 -26.01 16.56 21.34
C GLN A 206 -26.82 17.50 20.45
N VAL A 207 -27.05 17.12 19.19
CA VAL A 207 -27.88 17.92 18.27
C VAL A 207 -29.36 17.96 18.74
N ALA A 208 -29.86 16.84 19.28
CA ALA A 208 -31.22 16.81 19.81
C ALA A 208 -31.37 17.69 21.07
N GLU A 209 -30.39 17.68 21.98
CA GLU A 209 -30.36 18.55 23.16
C GLU A 209 -30.29 20.04 22.76
N GLU A 210 -29.43 20.39 21.80
CA GLU A 210 -29.29 21.77 21.29
C GLU A 210 -30.59 22.28 20.62
N VAL A 211 -31.30 21.40 19.89
CA VAL A 211 -32.61 21.73 19.30
C VAL A 211 -33.66 21.96 20.35
N VAL A 212 -33.70 21.15 21.43
CA VAL A 212 -34.64 21.30 22.54
C VAL A 212 -34.36 22.60 23.28
N GLU A 213 -33.10 22.91 23.61
CA GLU A 213 -32.71 24.14 24.31
C GLU A 213 -33.07 25.39 23.50
N ASN A 214 -32.77 25.41 22.19
CA ASN A 214 -33.19 26.50 21.30
C ASN A 214 -34.71 26.64 21.17
N THR A 215 -35.46 25.51 21.24
CA THR A 215 -36.93 25.57 21.18
C THR A 215 -37.52 26.09 22.48
N GLU A 216 -36.93 25.74 23.64
CA GLU A 216 -37.34 26.28 24.93
C GLU A 216 -37.02 27.78 25.06
N GLU A 217 -35.85 28.25 24.57
CA GLU A 217 -35.54 29.67 24.52
C GLU A 217 -36.51 30.48 23.65
N LEU A 218 -36.87 29.98 22.45
CA LEU A 218 -37.82 30.61 21.55
C LEU A 218 -39.25 30.68 22.16
N THR A 219 -39.69 29.61 22.84
CA THR A 219 -40.97 29.60 23.51
C THR A 219 -40.99 30.52 24.76
N ALA A 220 -39.85 30.66 25.46
CA ALA A 220 -39.73 31.59 26.59
C ALA A 220 -39.69 33.07 26.14
N GLU A 221 -39.19 33.35 24.95
CA GLU A 221 -39.16 34.68 24.34
C GLU A 221 -40.55 35.09 23.84
N GLU A 222 -41.30 34.18 23.17
CA GLU A 222 -42.71 34.42 22.77
C GLU A 222 -43.64 34.67 23.96
N VAL A 223 -43.46 33.95 25.08
CA VAL A 223 -44.25 34.16 26.31
C VAL A 223 -43.95 35.52 26.98
N LYS A 224 -42.73 36.06 26.78
CA LYS A 224 -42.40 37.40 27.30
C LYS A 224 -43.00 38.53 26.48
N ASP A 225 -43.13 38.35 25.16
CA ASP A 225 -43.74 39.37 24.29
C ASP A 225 -45.28 39.39 24.36
N GLU A 226 -45.95 38.30 24.80
CA GLU A 226 -47.39 38.26 25.04
C GLU A 226 -47.83 38.67 26.47
N ALA A 227 -46.92 39.11 27.34
CA ALA A 227 -47.31 39.67 28.64
C ALA A 227 -48.04 41.00 28.43
N PRO A 228 -49.31 41.16 28.79
CA PRO A 228 -50.03 42.38 28.53
C PRO A 228 -49.44 43.55 29.32
N ASP A 229 -49.14 44.65 28.58
CA ASP A 229 -48.67 45.92 29.17
C ASP A 229 -49.78 46.47 30.10
N ASP A 230 -49.61 46.29 31.40
CA ASP A 230 -50.51 46.71 32.49
C ASP A 230 -50.54 48.23 32.66
N LYS A 231 -50.44 49.05 31.58
CA LYS A 231 -50.47 50.51 31.62
C LYS A 231 -51.69 51.15 31.06
N ASN A 232 -52.75 50.44 30.64
CA ASN A 232 -54.00 51.00 30.16
C ASN A 232 -55.21 50.48 30.83
N LEU A 233 -55.32 50.64 32.17
CA LEU A 233 -56.60 50.59 32.86
C LEU A 233 -57.22 52.01 32.85
N PRO A 234 -58.38 52.21 32.26
CA PRO A 234 -59.10 53.46 32.36
C PRO A 234 -59.66 53.69 33.80
N TYR A 235 -59.28 54.82 34.36
CA TYR A 235 -59.77 55.33 35.65
C TYR A 235 -61.33 55.32 35.75
N ALA A 236 -61.88 54.52 36.64
CA ALA A 236 -63.28 54.61 36.98
C ALA A 236 -63.47 55.79 37.93
N PRO A 237 -64.43 56.69 37.70
CA PRO A 237 -64.65 57.80 38.60
C PRO A 237 -65.37 57.39 39.88
N THR A 238 -64.85 57.82 41.02
CA THR A 238 -65.45 57.77 42.31
C THR A 238 -66.67 58.68 42.35
N SER A 239 -67.84 58.13 42.56
CA SER A 239 -68.99 58.95 42.99
C SER A 239 -69.17 58.75 44.49
N SER A 240 -68.75 59.70 45.28
CA SER A 240 -69.33 60.01 46.55
C SER A 240 -70.54 60.84 46.27
N ASP A 241 -71.68 60.46 46.75
CA ASP A 241 -72.59 61.31 47.55
C ASP A 241 -73.99 60.64 47.77
N LYS A 242 -74.35 60.79 49.05
CA LYS A 242 -75.71 60.92 49.58
C LYS A 242 -76.45 59.67 50.00
N LEU A 243 -76.62 59.71 51.26
CA LEU A 243 -77.61 59.57 52.28
C LEU A 243 -77.63 58.25 53.03
#